data_e74ccba17c9d3a53d590768b14d41d67
#
_entry.id   e74ccba17c9d3a53d590768b14d41d67
#
_cell.length_a   1.000
_cell.length_b   1.000
_cell.length_c   1.000
_cell.angle_alpha   90.00
_cell.angle_beta   90.00
_cell.angle_gamma   90.00
#
_symmetry.space_group_name_H-M   'P 1'
#
loop_
_entity.id
_entity.type
_entity.pdbx_description
1 polymer ?
#
loop_
_entity_poly.entity_id
_entity_poly.type
_entity_poly.pdbx_seq_one_letter_code
_entity_poly.pdbx_strand_id
1 'polypeptide(L)'
;MTTIPIQLISDEKGYFDRECPNEDCHYTFKILMTDWKEKVSDDEVHCPMCGHVDISDRWWTQDQLEKMQEIAASWFLSDLQKELTKSFKKLERSTRHNKYVRWKYKPGKKITFTNNPIGQSEEWETEICCEKCGTHYSVIGSAFFCPCCGYNSVTSAYKDSLNSIRKMLDTLPEMKELLVEKYDEDNAVTMCRSLLESRIGNMVSAFQKYACVGMRQ
;
A
#
# COMPACT_ATOMS: atom_id res chain seq x y z
N MET A 1 28.88 -0.21 -11.45
CA MET A 1 27.81 0.18 -10.51
C MET A 1 27.50 -1.05 -9.67
N THR A 2 27.53 -0.93 -8.35
CA THR A 2 27.23 -2.06 -7.46
C THR A 2 25.73 -2.07 -7.20
N THR A 3 25.04 -3.10 -7.68
CA THR A 3 23.60 -3.24 -7.49
C THR A 3 23.33 -3.92 -6.15
N ILE A 4 22.53 -3.31 -5.32
CA ILE A 4 22.08 -3.89 -4.05
C ILE A 4 20.80 -4.68 -4.34
N PRO A 5 20.78 -6.01 -4.17
CA PRO A 5 19.57 -6.79 -4.38
C PRO A 5 18.59 -6.55 -3.21
N ILE A 6 17.58 -5.73 -3.44
CA ILE A 6 16.48 -5.54 -2.51
C ILE A 6 15.33 -6.42 -2.98
N GLN A 7 14.92 -7.39 -2.18
CA GLN A 7 13.75 -8.22 -2.46
C GLN A 7 12.53 -7.59 -1.79
N LEU A 8 11.58 -7.18 -2.61
CA LEU A 8 10.24 -6.83 -2.16
C LEU A 8 9.46 -8.12 -1.93
N ILE A 9 8.91 -8.27 -0.76
CA ILE A 9 8.11 -9.43 -0.39
C ILE A 9 6.65 -9.01 -0.43
N SER A 10 5.87 -9.72 -1.23
CA SER A 10 4.41 -9.62 -1.22
C SER A 10 3.82 -10.31 0.02
N ASP A 11 2.57 -10.02 0.34
CA ASP A 11 1.82 -10.76 1.33
C ASP A 11 1.54 -12.22 0.87
N GLU A 12 0.82 -12.99 1.70
CA GLU A 12 0.51 -14.40 1.42
C GLU A 12 -0.32 -14.59 0.14
N LYS A 13 -1.07 -13.56 -0.27
CA LYS A 13 -1.90 -13.55 -1.49
C LYS A 13 -1.16 -13.03 -2.72
N GLY A 14 0.08 -12.56 -2.56
CA GLY A 14 0.89 -12.01 -3.64
C GLY A 14 0.71 -10.51 -3.88
N TYR A 15 -0.02 -9.80 -3.00
CA TYR A 15 -0.18 -8.36 -3.06
C TYR A 15 0.96 -7.63 -2.35
N PHE A 16 1.24 -6.41 -2.76
CA PHE A 16 2.21 -5.53 -2.10
C PHE A 16 1.71 -4.09 -2.05
N ASP A 17 2.13 -3.38 -1.01
CA ASP A 17 1.66 -2.04 -0.70
C ASP A 17 2.24 -0.99 -1.64
N ARG A 18 1.40 -0.01 -1.98
CA ARG A 18 1.74 1.22 -2.69
C ARG A 18 1.07 2.41 -2.02
N GLU A 19 1.72 3.55 -2.07
CA GLU A 19 1.22 4.81 -1.51
C GLU A 19 1.21 5.88 -2.59
N CYS A 20 0.14 6.68 -2.60
CA CYS A 20 0.01 7.80 -3.52
C CYS A 20 1.06 8.88 -3.20
N PRO A 21 1.90 9.28 -4.19
CA PRO A 21 2.93 10.31 -3.98
C PRO A 21 2.37 11.74 -3.86
N ASN A 22 1.07 11.94 -4.05
CA ASN A 22 0.42 13.24 -3.91
C ASN A 22 0.34 13.63 -2.42
N GLU A 23 0.97 14.75 -2.05
CA GLU A 23 1.05 15.28 -0.67
C GLU A 23 -0.32 15.52 0.00
N ASP A 24 -1.38 15.70 -0.78
CA ASP A 24 -2.74 15.89 -0.26
C ASP A 24 -3.53 14.57 -0.14
N CYS A 25 -2.94 13.43 -0.57
CA CYS A 25 -3.68 12.17 -0.67
C CYS A 25 -3.13 11.08 0.23
N HIS A 26 -1.87 10.70 0.05
CA HIS A 26 -1.19 9.61 0.79
C HIS A 26 -2.02 8.30 0.90
N TYR A 27 -2.89 8.06 -0.07
CA TYR A 27 -3.75 6.89 -0.05
C TYR A 27 -2.93 5.63 -0.29
N THR A 28 -3.05 4.66 0.61
CA THR A 28 -2.40 3.36 0.49
C THR A 28 -3.34 2.34 -0.16
N PHE A 29 -2.79 1.53 -1.04
CA PHE A 29 -3.49 0.44 -1.72
C PHE A 29 -2.52 -0.71 -1.97
N LYS A 30 -3.04 -1.87 -2.27
CA LYS A 30 -2.23 -3.03 -2.66
C LYS A 30 -2.51 -3.40 -4.10
N ILE A 31 -1.49 -3.92 -4.76
CA ILE A 31 -1.60 -4.42 -6.13
C ILE A 31 -0.92 -5.78 -6.25
N LEU A 32 -1.47 -6.67 -7.05
CA LEU A 32 -0.90 -7.99 -7.28
C LEU A 32 0.47 -7.85 -7.98
N MET A 33 1.49 -8.48 -7.42
CA MET A 33 2.89 -8.35 -7.89
C MET A 33 3.06 -8.76 -9.36
N THR A 34 2.33 -9.78 -9.81
CA THR A 34 2.35 -10.23 -11.21
C THR A 34 1.75 -9.17 -12.12
N ASP A 35 0.60 -8.61 -11.74
CA ASP A 35 -0.09 -7.58 -12.53
C ASP A 35 0.72 -6.28 -12.59
N TRP A 36 1.41 -5.92 -11.49
CA TRP A 36 2.33 -4.78 -11.48
C TRP A 36 3.45 -4.93 -12.51
N LYS A 37 4.05 -6.11 -12.60
CA LYS A 37 5.17 -6.38 -13.52
C LYS A 37 4.75 -6.53 -14.97
N GLU A 38 3.56 -7.07 -15.22
CA GLU A 38 3.13 -7.47 -16.56
C GLU A 38 2.19 -6.48 -17.23
N LYS A 39 1.40 -5.73 -16.43
CA LYS A 39 0.32 -4.88 -16.95
C LYS A 39 0.53 -3.40 -16.68
N VAL A 40 1.14 -3.05 -15.54
CA VAL A 40 1.30 -1.64 -15.16
C VAL A 40 2.47 -1.01 -15.91
N SER A 41 2.22 0.16 -16.50
CA SER A 41 3.26 0.93 -17.18
C SER A 41 4.25 1.54 -16.19
N ASP A 42 5.52 1.63 -16.56
CA ASP A 42 6.52 2.35 -15.78
C ASP A 42 6.30 3.88 -15.81
N ASP A 43 5.64 4.39 -16.86
CA ASP A 43 5.47 5.82 -17.07
C ASP A 43 4.20 6.39 -16.41
N GLU A 44 3.14 5.58 -16.28
CA GLU A 44 1.84 6.05 -15.83
C GLU A 44 1.21 5.06 -14.84
N VAL A 45 1.18 5.43 -13.57
CA VAL A 45 0.44 4.74 -12.52
C VAL A 45 -0.58 5.70 -11.93
N HIS A 46 -1.79 5.23 -11.69
CA HIS A 46 -2.91 6.05 -11.23
C HIS A 46 -3.26 5.75 -9.77
N CYS A 47 -3.54 6.78 -8.99
CA CYS A 47 -4.04 6.60 -7.64
C CYS A 47 -5.49 6.11 -7.65
N PRO A 48 -5.81 4.98 -7.00
CA PRO A 48 -7.19 4.49 -6.93
C PRO A 48 -8.17 5.49 -6.29
N MET A 49 -7.70 6.36 -5.41
CA MET A 49 -8.54 7.30 -4.68
C MET A 49 -8.68 8.65 -5.38
N CYS A 50 -7.57 9.32 -5.71
CA CYS A 50 -7.60 10.70 -6.23
C CYS A 50 -7.35 10.81 -7.73
N GLY A 51 -6.97 9.73 -8.40
CA GLY A 51 -6.66 9.72 -9.84
C GLY A 51 -5.34 10.42 -10.20
N HIS A 52 -4.49 10.75 -9.20
CA HIS A 52 -3.15 11.29 -9.44
C HIS A 52 -2.32 10.32 -10.28
N VAL A 53 -1.55 10.84 -11.22
CA VAL A 53 -0.71 10.04 -12.14
C VAL A 53 0.74 10.38 -11.91
N ASP A 54 1.56 9.34 -11.74
CA ASP A 54 3.03 9.50 -11.65
C ASP A 54 3.72 8.22 -12.16
N ILE A 55 5.04 8.27 -12.32
CA ILE A 55 5.88 7.13 -12.72
C ILE A 55 5.90 6.03 -11.64
N SER A 56 6.10 4.77 -12.05
CA SER A 56 6.03 3.60 -11.16
C SER A 56 6.98 3.65 -9.95
N ASP A 57 8.10 4.36 -10.06
CA ASP A 57 9.12 4.45 -9.03
C ASP A 57 8.76 5.37 -7.85
N ARG A 58 7.65 6.11 -7.91
CA ARG A 58 7.26 7.05 -6.85
C ARG A 58 6.24 6.52 -5.85
N TRP A 59 5.73 5.32 -6.05
CA TRP A 59 4.62 4.75 -5.27
C TRP A 59 5.06 3.92 -4.07
N TRP A 60 6.21 4.22 -3.49
CA TRP A 60 6.70 3.53 -2.31
C TRP A 60 6.03 4.04 -1.05
N THR A 61 5.67 3.13 -0.12
CA THR A 61 5.23 3.54 1.21
C THR A 61 6.43 4.04 2.04
N GLN A 62 6.16 4.87 3.04
CA GLN A 62 7.20 5.35 3.96
C GLN A 62 7.96 4.20 4.61
N ASP A 63 7.24 3.16 5.08
CA ASP A 63 7.85 1.98 5.69
C ASP A 63 8.78 1.23 4.72
N GLN A 64 8.40 1.15 3.44
CA GLN A 64 9.24 0.56 2.39
C GLN A 64 10.51 1.38 2.18
N LEU A 65 10.41 2.70 2.13
CA LEU A 65 11.56 3.61 1.96
C LEU A 65 12.52 3.52 3.15
N GLU A 66 12.01 3.54 4.38
CA GLU A 66 12.82 3.37 5.59
C GLU A 66 13.54 2.02 5.58
N LYS A 67 12.84 0.95 5.22
CA LYS A 67 13.41 -0.38 5.12
C LYS A 67 14.51 -0.48 4.06
N MET A 68 14.29 0.12 2.89
CA MET A 68 15.30 0.18 1.84
C MET A 68 16.55 0.96 2.30
N GLN A 69 16.38 2.06 3.04
CA GLN A 69 17.49 2.82 3.61
C GLN A 69 18.27 1.99 4.64
N GLU A 70 17.59 1.27 5.53
CA GLU A 70 18.23 0.36 6.50
C GLU A 70 19.06 -0.73 5.79
N ILE A 71 18.48 -1.35 4.75
CA ILE A 71 19.17 -2.38 3.96
C ILE A 71 20.41 -1.79 3.27
N ALA A 72 20.27 -0.62 2.64
CA ALA A 72 21.38 0.04 1.97
C ALA A 72 22.49 0.43 2.94
N ALA A 73 22.13 1.00 4.11
CA ALA A 73 23.10 1.39 5.14
C ALA A 73 23.83 0.15 5.70
N SER A 74 23.12 -0.91 6.00
CA SER A 74 23.71 -2.12 6.55
C SER A 74 24.57 -2.86 5.50
N TRP A 75 24.18 -2.84 4.22
CA TRP A 75 25.03 -3.35 3.14
C TRP A 75 26.34 -2.57 3.03
N PHE A 76 26.26 -1.23 3.03
CA PHE A 76 27.43 -0.36 2.98
C PHE A 76 28.38 -0.60 4.16
N LEU A 77 27.85 -0.70 5.39
CA LEU A 77 28.64 -1.02 6.58
C LEU A 77 29.30 -2.40 6.49
N SER A 78 28.59 -3.40 5.95
CA SER A 78 29.13 -4.74 5.73
C SER A 78 30.28 -4.74 4.71
N ASP A 79 30.15 -3.95 3.65
CA ASP A 79 31.19 -3.83 2.63
C ASP A 79 32.43 -3.10 3.15
N LEU A 80 32.23 -1.98 3.87
CA LEU A 80 33.31 -1.29 4.59
C LEU A 80 34.01 -2.25 5.58
N GLN A 81 33.26 -3.03 6.34
CA GLN A 81 33.83 -3.99 7.29
C GLN A 81 34.71 -5.02 6.58
N LYS A 82 34.32 -5.49 5.38
CA LYS A 82 35.11 -6.41 4.58
C LYS A 82 36.42 -5.77 4.12
N GLU A 83 36.37 -4.55 3.59
CA GLU A 83 37.56 -3.83 3.11
C GLU A 83 38.52 -3.48 4.26
N LEU A 84 37.99 -2.98 5.38
CA LEU A 84 38.78 -2.73 6.60
C LEU A 84 39.43 -4.03 7.12
N THR A 85 38.68 -5.13 7.13
CA THR A 85 39.21 -6.43 7.55
C THR A 85 40.37 -6.88 6.68
N LYS A 86 40.26 -6.72 5.34
CA LYS A 86 41.35 -7.02 4.40
C LYS A 86 42.59 -6.17 4.69
N SER A 87 42.38 -4.85 4.90
CA SER A 87 43.45 -3.88 5.15
C SER A 87 44.15 -4.18 6.49
N PHE A 88 43.38 -4.45 7.56
CA PHE A 88 43.95 -4.79 8.85
C PHE A 88 44.67 -6.14 8.87
N LYS A 89 44.15 -7.15 8.18
CA LYS A 89 44.88 -8.43 8.00
C LYS A 89 46.17 -8.24 7.22
N LYS A 90 46.20 -7.33 6.22
CA LYS A 90 47.44 -7.00 5.50
C LYS A 90 48.45 -6.33 6.43
N LEU A 91 47.99 -5.39 7.27
CA LEU A 91 48.83 -4.73 8.26
C LEU A 91 49.35 -5.72 9.33
N GLU A 92 48.52 -6.63 9.83
CA GLU A 92 48.90 -7.69 10.76
C GLU A 92 50.00 -8.58 10.15
N ARG A 93 49.87 -8.96 8.88
CA ARG A 93 50.89 -9.76 8.17
C ARG A 93 52.19 -8.99 8.00
N SER A 94 52.15 -7.70 7.64
CA SER A 94 53.36 -6.88 7.44
C SER A 94 54.12 -6.60 8.75
N THR A 95 53.40 -6.56 9.90
CA THR A 95 54.01 -6.30 11.21
C THR A 95 54.36 -7.59 11.99
N ARG A 96 54.07 -8.76 11.44
CA ARG A 96 54.28 -10.06 12.12
C ARG A 96 55.73 -10.31 12.53
N HIS A 97 56.65 -9.87 11.70
CA HIS A 97 58.09 -10.03 11.93
C HIS A 97 58.78 -8.81 12.51
N ASN A 98 58.02 -7.74 12.81
CA ASN A 98 58.59 -6.52 13.37
C ASN A 98 58.85 -6.72 14.88
N LYS A 99 60.06 -6.42 15.32
CA LYS A 99 60.53 -6.60 16.70
C LYS A 99 59.92 -5.60 17.68
N TYR A 100 59.47 -4.44 17.15
CA TYR A 100 59.03 -3.28 17.97
C TYR A 100 57.55 -3.05 17.96
N VAL A 101 56.84 -3.41 16.88
CA VAL A 101 55.39 -3.18 16.72
C VAL A 101 54.71 -4.42 16.13
N ARG A 102 53.76 -4.96 16.87
CA ARG A 102 52.98 -6.14 16.47
C ARG A 102 51.49 -5.79 16.54
N TRP A 103 50.83 -5.77 15.43
CA TRP A 103 49.37 -5.56 15.34
C TRP A 103 48.65 -6.92 15.33
N LYS A 104 47.53 -7.01 16.09
CA LYS A 104 46.65 -8.18 16.10
C LYS A 104 45.21 -7.71 15.86
N TYR A 105 44.63 -8.12 14.75
CA TYR A 105 43.24 -7.78 14.41
C TYR A 105 42.27 -8.74 15.08
N LYS A 106 41.24 -8.21 15.78
CA LYS A 106 40.08 -8.96 16.25
C LYS A 106 38.87 -8.53 15.46
N PRO A 107 38.23 -9.45 14.67
CA PRO A 107 37.03 -9.09 13.92
C PRO A 107 35.88 -8.73 14.86
N GLY A 108 35.14 -7.69 14.53
CA GLY A 108 33.89 -7.32 15.21
C GLY A 108 32.74 -8.29 14.88
N LYS A 109 31.57 -8.05 15.47
CA LYS A 109 30.36 -8.82 15.16
C LYS A 109 30.02 -8.67 13.67
N LYS A 110 29.65 -9.77 13.00
CA LYS A 110 29.10 -9.73 11.64
C LYS A 110 27.76 -9.00 11.65
N ILE A 111 27.62 -8.03 10.75
CA ILE A 111 26.33 -7.40 10.48
C ILE A 111 25.55 -8.35 9.58
N THR A 112 24.44 -8.88 10.07
CA THR A 112 23.51 -9.75 9.33
C THR A 112 22.23 -9.01 9.03
N PHE A 113 21.72 -9.21 7.83
CA PHE A 113 20.45 -8.63 7.40
C PHE A 113 19.32 -9.60 7.68
N THR A 114 18.23 -9.11 8.20
CA THR A 114 16.96 -9.84 8.29
C THR A 114 15.98 -9.18 7.33
N ASN A 115 15.54 -9.93 6.32
CA ASN A 115 14.43 -9.53 5.49
C ASN A 115 13.14 -9.85 6.27
N ASN A 116 12.44 -8.83 6.72
CA ASN A 116 11.09 -9.00 7.25
C ASN A 116 10.10 -8.77 6.10
N PRO A 117 9.04 -9.59 5.98
CA PRO A 117 7.99 -9.36 5.02
C PRO A 117 7.37 -7.98 5.26
N ILE A 118 7.16 -7.24 4.18
CA ILE A 118 6.51 -5.94 4.18
C ILE A 118 5.11 -6.17 3.62
N GLY A 119 4.11 -6.06 4.46
CA GLY A 119 2.71 -6.21 4.12
C GLY A 119 2.02 -7.29 4.96
N GLN A 120 1.04 -6.88 5.73
CA GLN A 120 0.08 -7.77 6.38
C GLN A 120 -1.23 -7.65 5.61
N SER A 121 -1.93 -8.78 5.34
CA SER A 121 -3.30 -8.71 4.84
C SER A 121 -4.19 -8.22 5.97
N GLU A 122 -5.01 -7.20 5.71
CA GLU A 122 -5.98 -6.68 6.67
C GLU A 122 -7.37 -7.27 6.38
N GLU A 123 -8.14 -7.58 7.42
CA GLU A 123 -9.49 -8.16 7.28
C GLU A 123 -10.48 -7.23 6.53
N TRP A 124 -10.16 -5.93 6.43
CA TRP A 124 -11.02 -4.91 5.83
C TRP A 124 -10.68 -4.58 4.38
N GLU A 125 -9.80 -5.33 3.76
CA GLU A 125 -9.40 -5.13 2.37
C GLU A 125 -10.46 -5.64 1.40
N THR A 126 -10.78 -4.81 0.41
CA THR A 126 -11.65 -5.20 -0.70
C THR A 126 -10.81 -5.43 -1.95
N GLU A 127 -10.80 -6.67 -2.44
CA GLU A 127 -10.14 -7.03 -3.69
C GLU A 127 -11.00 -6.60 -4.88
N ILE A 128 -10.38 -5.90 -5.84
CA ILE A 128 -11.02 -5.37 -7.03
C ILE A 128 -10.27 -5.88 -8.26
N CYS A 129 -11.02 -6.36 -9.25
CA CYS A 129 -10.51 -6.66 -10.58
C CYS A 129 -11.03 -5.58 -11.56
N CYS A 130 -10.13 -4.92 -12.25
CA CYS A 130 -10.51 -3.88 -13.21
C CYS A 130 -11.25 -4.47 -14.40
N GLU A 131 -12.44 -3.99 -14.68
CA GLU A 131 -13.26 -4.45 -15.81
C GLU A 131 -12.61 -4.19 -17.19
N LYS A 132 -11.75 -3.16 -17.31
CA LYS A 132 -11.12 -2.76 -18.55
C LYS A 132 -9.81 -3.51 -18.84
N CYS A 133 -8.92 -3.64 -17.88
CA CYS A 133 -7.59 -4.20 -18.09
C CYS A 133 -7.32 -5.50 -17.29
N GLY A 134 -8.24 -5.92 -16.43
CA GLY A 134 -8.10 -7.13 -15.63
C GLY A 134 -7.02 -7.07 -14.53
N THR A 135 -6.57 -5.88 -14.16
CA THR A 135 -5.59 -5.71 -13.07
C THR A 135 -6.26 -5.93 -11.73
N HIS A 136 -5.61 -6.73 -10.85
CA HIS A 136 -6.06 -7.00 -9.50
C HIS A 136 -5.37 -6.07 -8.51
N TYR A 137 -6.17 -5.38 -7.71
CA TYR A 137 -5.70 -4.52 -6.65
C TYR A 137 -6.63 -4.59 -5.44
N SER A 138 -6.13 -4.27 -4.27
CA SER A 138 -6.87 -4.29 -3.02
C SER A 138 -6.81 -2.92 -2.36
N VAL A 139 -7.93 -2.52 -1.77
CA VAL A 139 -8.10 -1.22 -1.14
C VAL A 139 -8.85 -1.32 0.16
N ILE A 140 -8.58 -0.40 1.07
CA ILE A 140 -9.37 -0.18 2.28
C ILE A 140 -10.28 1.01 2.03
N GLY A 141 -11.60 0.78 2.06
CA GLY A 141 -12.59 1.83 1.80
C GLY A 141 -12.99 1.94 0.34
N SER A 142 -12.94 3.14 -0.24
CA SER A 142 -13.43 3.41 -1.59
C SER A 142 -12.30 3.65 -2.57
N ALA A 143 -12.40 3.04 -3.74
CA ALA A 143 -11.52 3.29 -4.86
C ALA A 143 -12.35 3.54 -6.14
N PHE A 144 -11.90 4.46 -6.97
CA PHE A 144 -12.62 4.87 -8.16
C PHE A 144 -11.80 4.71 -9.43
N PHE A 145 -10.48 4.66 -9.33
CA PHE A 145 -9.59 4.58 -10.47
C PHE A 145 -8.79 3.29 -10.46
N CYS A 146 -8.61 2.69 -11.63
CA CYS A 146 -7.72 1.55 -11.77
C CYS A 146 -6.26 2.03 -11.73
N PRO A 147 -5.38 1.45 -10.89
CA PRO A 147 -3.98 1.87 -10.83
C PRO A 147 -3.20 1.64 -12.13
N CYS A 148 -3.61 0.68 -12.94
CA CYS A 148 -2.95 0.36 -14.21
C CYS A 148 -3.39 1.25 -15.38
N CYS A 149 -4.71 1.37 -15.63
CA CYS A 149 -5.21 2.02 -16.83
C CYS A 149 -6.00 3.31 -16.58
N GLY A 150 -6.07 3.76 -15.33
CA GLY A 150 -6.82 4.97 -14.95
C GLY A 150 -8.35 4.88 -15.15
N TYR A 151 -8.87 3.69 -15.49
CA TYR A 151 -10.31 3.53 -15.71
C TYR A 151 -11.10 4.00 -14.49
N ASN A 152 -12.00 4.96 -14.71
CA ASN A 152 -12.82 5.53 -13.65
C ASN A 152 -14.10 4.72 -13.47
N SER A 153 -14.19 3.97 -12.37
CA SER A 153 -15.34 3.14 -11.99
C SER A 153 -16.40 3.88 -11.16
N VAL A 154 -16.29 5.21 -11.01
CA VAL A 154 -17.22 6.00 -10.17
C VAL A 154 -18.66 5.74 -10.53
N THR A 155 -18.98 5.62 -11.82
CA THR A 155 -20.37 5.36 -12.27
C THR A 155 -20.85 3.96 -11.86
N SER A 156 -19.98 2.95 -11.93
CA SER A 156 -20.30 1.58 -11.46
C SER A 156 -20.48 1.57 -9.95
N ALA A 157 -19.52 2.12 -9.21
CA ALA A 157 -19.57 2.25 -7.75
C ALA A 157 -20.81 3.01 -7.26
N TYR A 158 -21.24 4.04 -8.02
CA TYR A 158 -22.48 4.76 -7.75
C TYR A 158 -23.72 3.88 -7.92
N LYS A 159 -23.80 3.12 -9.03
CA LYS A 159 -24.92 2.18 -9.27
C LYS A 159 -24.98 1.10 -8.20
N ASP A 160 -23.84 0.55 -7.81
CA ASP A 160 -23.76 -0.47 -6.76
C ASP A 160 -24.17 0.07 -5.39
N SER A 161 -23.77 1.31 -5.09
CA SER A 161 -24.20 2.02 -3.88
C SER A 161 -25.71 2.27 -3.90
N LEU A 162 -26.29 2.66 -5.03
CA LEU A 162 -27.75 2.79 -5.18
C LEU A 162 -28.47 1.46 -4.98
N ASN A 163 -27.96 0.37 -5.54
CA ASN A 163 -28.54 -0.95 -5.35
C ASN A 163 -28.46 -1.41 -3.86
N SER A 164 -27.36 -1.10 -3.20
CA SER A 164 -27.19 -1.37 -1.76
C SER A 164 -28.18 -0.56 -0.91
N ILE A 165 -28.41 0.70 -1.25
CA ILE A 165 -29.41 1.55 -0.58
C ILE A 165 -30.82 0.99 -0.82
N ARG A 166 -31.16 0.57 -2.05
CA ARG A 166 -32.45 -0.07 -2.34
C ARG A 166 -32.67 -1.31 -1.49
N LYS A 167 -31.67 -2.22 -1.43
CA LYS A 167 -31.75 -3.41 -0.57
C LYS A 167 -31.93 -3.04 0.90
N MET A 168 -31.25 -1.98 1.37
CA MET A 168 -31.43 -1.51 2.73
C MET A 168 -32.84 -0.95 2.96
N LEU A 169 -33.41 -0.23 2.00
CA LEU A 169 -34.81 0.25 2.07
C LEU A 169 -35.81 -0.93 2.17
N ASP A 170 -35.57 -2.00 1.43
CA ASP A 170 -36.42 -3.21 1.47
C ASP A 170 -36.36 -3.92 2.83
N THR A 171 -35.20 -3.86 3.53
CA THR A 171 -35.02 -4.48 4.85
C THR A 171 -35.37 -3.56 6.03
N LEU A 172 -35.62 -2.27 5.78
CA LEU A 172 -35.93 -1.29 6.85
C LEU A 172 -37.12 -1.66 7.71
N PRO A 173 -38.25 -2.21 7.17
CA PRO A 173 -39.38 -2.60 8.01
C PRO A 173 -38.99 -3.64 9.07
N GLU A 174 -38.23 -4.67 8.67
CA GLU A 174 -37.74 -5.71 9.58
C GLU A 174 -36.74 -5.13 10.62
N MET A 175 -35.84 -4.26 10.18
CA MET A 175 -34.91 -3.56 11.07
C MET A 175 -35.66 -2.68 12.08
N LYS A 176 -36.68 -1.96 11.65
CA LYS A 176 -37.53 -1.15 12.54
C LYS A 176 -38.18 -2.02 13.60
N GLU A 177 -38.79 -3.16 13.24
CA GLU A 177 -39.41 -4.06 14.19
C GLU A 177 -38.42 -4.57 15.25
N LEU A 178 -37.22 -4.98 14.85
CA LEU A 178 -36.16 -5.40 15.77
C LEU A 178 -35.68 -4.27 16.70
N LEU A 179 -35.65 -3.04 16.21
CA LEU A 179 -35.26 -1.88 17.02
C LEU A 179 -36.36 -1.48 18.00
N VAL A 180 -37.64 -1.58 17.62
CA VAL A 180 -38.77 -1.28 18.48
C VAL A 180 -38.88 -2.27 19.66
N GLU A 181 -38.45 -3.51 19.51
CA GLU A 181 -38.33 -4.46 20.63
C GLU A 181 -37.36 -3.99 21.72
N LYS A 182 -36.35 -3.18 21.34
CA LYS A 182 -35.27 -2.73 22.24
C LYS A 182 -35.35 -1.25 22.63
N TYR A 183 -35.93 -0.44 21.78
CA TYR A 183 -36.08 1.01 21.93
C TYR A 183 -37.53 1.42 21.69
N ASP A 184 -37.89 2.68 22.01
CA ASP A 184 -39.18 3.20 21.61
C ASP A 184 -39.27 3.43 20.08
N GLU A 185 -40.50 3.56 19.56
CA GLU A 185 -40.76 3.63 18.12
C GLU A 185 -40.11 4.88 17.48
N ASP A 186 -40.12 6.03 18.17
CA ASP A 186 -39.56 7.28 17.63
C ASP A 186 -38.03 7.20 17.50
N ASN A 187 -37.37 6.59 18.48
CA ASN A 187 -35.93 6.33 18.43
C ASN A 187 -35.57 5.33 17.34
N ALA A 188 -36.34 4.25 17.17
CA ALA A 188 -36.14 3.27 16.13
C ALA A 188 -36.24 3.91 14.72
N VAL A 189 -37.26 4.72 14.47
CA VAL A 189 -37.45 5.47 13.22
C VAL A 189 -36.28 6.45 12.98
N THR A 190 -35.87 7.17 14.01
CA THR A 190 -34.75 8.13 13.93
C THR A 190 -33.44 7.43 13.59
N MET A 191 -33.16 6.26 14.20
CA MET A 191 -31.97 5.48 13.89
C MET A 191 -31.96 4.97 12.45
N CYS A 192 -33.06 4.42 11.95
CA CYS A 192 -33.21 3.97 10.57
C CYS A 192 -33.00 5.13 9.58
N ARG A 193 -33.57 6.29 9.86
CA ARG A 193 -33.43 7.49 9.05
C ARG A 193 -31.98 7.98 9.01
N SER A 194 -31.30 8.08 10.14
CA SER A 194 -29.91 8.52 10.24
C SER A 194 -28.97 7.61 9.46
N LEU A 195 -29.18 6.29 9.49
CA LEU A 195 -28.39 5.32 8.71
C LEU A 195 -28.54 5.57 7.20
N LEU A 196 -29.76 5.79 6.72
CA LEU A 196 -30.03 6.09 5.31
C LEU A 196 -29.42 7.42 4.87
N GLU A 197 -29.65 8.47 5.64
CA GLU A 197 -29.13 9.82 5.34
C GLU A 197 -27.60 9.82 5.27
N SER A 198 -26.95 9.16 6.20
CA SER A 198 -25.49 9.00 6.21
C SER A 198 -24.99 8.27 4.95
N ARG A 199 -25.65 7.17 4.57
CA ARG A 199 -25.26 6.37 3.40
C ARG A 199 -25.43 7.15 2.09
N ILE A 200 -26.57 7.85 1.95
CA ILE A 200 -26.87 8.69 0.78
C ILE A 200 -25.89 9.86 0.70
N GLY A 201 -25.63 10.53 1.81
CA GLY A 201 -24.70 11.66 1.89
C GLY A 201 -23.29 11.27 1.44
N ASN A 202 -22.79 10.14 1.94
CA ASN A 202 -21.48 9.63 1.55
C ASN A 202 -21.40 9.27 0.07
N MET A 203 -22.44 8.64 -0.47
CA MET A 203 -22.51 8.29 -1.91
C MET A 203 -22.51 9.53 -2.79
N VAL A 204 -23.33 10.53 -2.47
CA VAL A 204 -23.43 11.78 -3.25
C VAL A 204 -22.12 12.56 -3.19
N SER A 205 -21.53 12.68 -2.01
CA SER A 205 -20.25 13.37 -1.80
C SER A 205 -19.12 12.70 -2.61
N ALA A 206 -19.02 11.39 -2.55
CA ALA A 206 -18.03 10.63 -3.34
C ALA A 206 -18.24 10.84 -4.84
N PHE A 207 -19.48 10.75 -5.33
CA PHE A 207 -19.81 10.98 -6.74
C PHE A 207 -19.45 12.40 -7.17
N GLN A 208 -19.84 13.41 -6.41
CA GLN A 208 -19.52 14.81 -6.74
C GLN A 208 -18.02 15.07 -6.79
N LYS A 209 -17.26 14.49 -5.86
CA LYS A 209 -15.81 14.68 -5.78
C LYS A 209 -15.07 14.03 -6.94
N TYR A 210 -15.44 12.82 -7.35
CA TYR A 210 -14.65 11.99 -8.25
C TYR A 210 -15.21 11.84 -9.66
N ALA A 211 -16.53 12.02 -9.88
CA ALA A 211 -17.11 11.96 -11.21
C ALA A 211 -16.57 13.05 -12.15
N CYS A 212 -16.26 14.24 -11.61
CA CYS A 212 -15.75 15.36 -12.39
C CYS A 212 -14.26 15.26 -12.74
N VAL A 213 -13.49 14.40 -12.06
CA VAL A 213 -12.04 14.22 -12.33
C VAL A 213 -11.83 13.52 -13.67
N GLY A 214 -12.71 12.58 -14.03
CA GLY A 214 -12.65 11.88 -15.33
C GLY A 214 -13.13 12.67 -16.53
N MET A 215 -13.72 13.86 -16.34
CA MET A 215 -14.15 14.71 -17.45
C MET A 215 -13.09 15.73 -17.91
N ARG A 216 -11.93 15.76 -17.24
CA ARG A 216 -10.83 16.69 -17.57
C ARG A 216 -9.65 16.00 -18.25
N GLN A 217 -9.79 14.72 -18.54
CA GLN A 217 -8.88 13.94 -19.39
C GLN A 217 -9.59 13.63 -20.71
#